data_01116a5e89c5605f57b9d43ffa68b21c
#
_entry.id   01116a5e89c5605f57b9d43ffa68b21c
#
_cell.length_a   1.000
_cell.length_b   1.000
_cell.length_c   1.000
_cell.angle_alpha   90.00
_cell.angle_beta   90.00
_cell.angle_gamma   90.00
#
_symmetry.space_group_name_H-M   'P 1'
#
loop_
_entity.id
_entity.type
_entity.pdbx_description
1 polymer ?
#
loop_
_entity_poly.entity_id
_entity_poly.type
_entity_poly.pdbx_seq_one_letter_code
_entity_poly.pdbx_strand_id
1 'polypeptide(L)'
;MRILLNRIRENFFGSKLDVILSITGALFIYFVLSIVISFILNSDWTLILVNRQLMLTGLMPEEEIWRVWTIFSLTAILMTTSIAFWFNINIKGSIFYILLLLIPFLIFTTKNTLLYVLFIMVLSIVFFYLGYKSKNSELKNIVSRIIVISWIILLPTCFLILNILDGPKMTLWGGFMINLILAAIAIFAGFPLGILLALGRASSYKLIKLISTIYIEVIRGAPLVAWLLLAWFVLPKFLPNLFGLSDLNIVVRAMIVLSLFASAYIAEVIRGGLQSIPRGQEEASFALGMNSISTTIFIVLPQAIKIVIPTVVSTFIAIFKDTSLVFILAITDLLRIGRLIPEQQQAFFGKSIESLCVVALLFWVVSLVLSQISRTIEKKLNI
;
A
#
# COMPACT_ATOMS: atom_id res chain seq x y z
N MET A 1 39.26 9.64 5.49
CA MET A 1 39.34 10.62 4.37
C MET A 1 40.18 10.10 3.20
N ARG A 2 41.47 9.69 3.39
CA ARG A 2 42.33 9.16 2.29
C ARG A 2 41.76 7.92 1.56
N ILE A 3 41.19 6.94 2.30
CA ILE A 3 40.60 5.72 1.70
C ILE A 3 39.40 6.07 0.79
N LEU A 4 38.57 7.05 1.19
CA LEU A 4 37.43 7.50 0.40
C LEU A 4 37.89 8.24 -0.88
N LEU A 5 38.90 9.06 -0.77
CA LEU A 5 39.50 9.79 -1.90
C LEU A 5 40.14 8.85 -2.91
N ASN A 6 40.87 7.80 -2.45
CA ASN A 6 41.43 6.78 -3.34
C ASN A 6 40.33 6.00 -4.07
N ARG A 7 39.25 5.58 -3.38
CA ARG A 7 38.11 4.90 -4.04
C ARG A 7 37.44 5.80 -5.09
N ILE A 8 37.24 7.08 -4.77
CA ILE A 8 36.68 8.04 -5.76
C ILE A 8 37.60 8.15 -6.96
N ARG A 9 38.92 8.29 -6.73
CA ARG A 9 39.89 8.39 -7.82
C ARG A 9 39.92 7.13 -8.70
N GLU A 10 39.93 5.96 -8.11
CA GLU A 10 39.96 4.67 -8.85
C GLU A 10 38.64 4.43 -9.62
N ASN A 11 37.49 4.72 -9.01
CA ASN A 11 36.18 4.45 -9.62
C ASN A 11 35.78 5.48 -10.70
N PHE A 12 36.18 6.75 -10.56
CA PHE A 12 35.73 7.82 -11.47
C PHE A 12 36.82 8.37 -12.38
N PHE A 13 38.10 8.13 -12.04
CA PHE A 13 39.26 8.69 -12.74
C PHE A 13 40.37 7.66 -13.00
N GLY A 14 40.06 6.36 -12.98
CA GLY A 14 41.02 5.29 -13.12
C GLY A 14 41.57 5.15 -14.54
N SER A 15 40.74 5.36 -15.55
CA SER A 15 41.09 5.30 -16.97
C SER A 15 40.59 6.54 -17.72
N LYS A 16 41.10 6.77 -18.96
CA LYS A 16 40.58 7.85 -19.82
C LYS A 16 39.08 7.71 -20.09
N LEU A 17 38.59 6.49 -20.21
CA LEU A 17 37.18 6.17 -20.45
C LEU A 17 36.35 6.50 -19.20
N ASP A 18 36.84 6.17 -18.00
CA ASP A 18 36.16 6.48 -16.73
C ASP A 18 36.03 8.01 -16.53
N VAL A 19 37.06 8.77 -16.90
CA VAL A 19 37.02 10.23 -16.85
C VAL A 19 35.95 10.79 -17.80
N ILE A 20 35.88 10.32 -19.05
CA ILE A 20 34.86 10.74 -20.02
C ILE A 20 33.47 10.39 -19.50
N LEU A 21 33.26 9.16 -19.06
CA LEU A 21 31.97 8.72 -18.52
C LEU A 21 31.56 9.49 -17.26
N SER A 22 32.52 9.80 -16.39
CA SER A 22 32.25 10.60 -15.18
C SER A 22 31.88 12.03 -15.49
N ILE A 23 32.56 12.66 -16.44
CA ILE A 23 32.24 14.04 -16.88
C ILE A 23 30.87 14.06 -17.57
N THR A 24 30.61 13.17 -18.51
CA THR A 24 29.32 13.10 -19.23
C THR A 24 28.18 12.80 -18.26
N GLY A 25 28.37 11.87 -17.31
CA GLY A 25 27.41 11.57 -16.25
C GLY A 25 27.14 12.77 -15.34
N ALA A 26 28.18 13.48 -14.92
CA ALA A 26 28.04 14.68 -14.10
C ALA A 26 27.30 15.80 -14.84
N LEU A 27 27.61 16.02 -16.11
CA LEU A 27 26.90 17.02 -16.95
C LEU A 27 25.42 16.62 -17.14
N PHE A 28 25.15 15.35 -17.38
CA PHE A 28 23.77 14.84 -17.48
C PHE A 28 23.00 15.03 -16.16
N ILE A 29 23.59 14.67 -15.02
CA ILE A 29 22.98 14.87 -13.70
C ILE A 29 22.74 16.37 -13.45
N TYR A 30 23.73 17.23 -13.75
CA TYR A 30 23.57 18.69 -13.63
C TYR A 30 22.41 19.20 -14.48
N PHE A 31 22.31 18.78 -15.73
CA PHE A 31 21.25 19.16 -16.65
C PHE A 31 19.86 18.72 -16.12
N VAL A 32 19.72 17.47 -15.70
CA VAL A 32 18.47 16.95 -15.13
C VAL A 32 18.11 17.69 -13.84
N LEU A 33 19.07 17.88 -12.93
CA LEU A 33 18.83 18.62 -11.69
C LEU A 33 18.45 20.07 -11.94
N SER A 34 19.05 20.75 -12.91
CA SER A 34 18.70 22.12 -13.26
C SER A 34 17.27 22.25 -13.77
N ILE A 35 16.81 21.29 -14.60
CA ILE A 35 15.41 21.23 -15.06
C ILE A 35 14.46 21.01 -13.88
N VAL A 36 14.75 20.02 -13.02
CA VAL A 36 13.90 19.70 -11.88
C VAL A 36 13.83 20.86 -10.90
N ILE A 37 14.96 21.48 -10.56
CA ILE A 37 14.99 22.63 -9.65
C ILE A 37 14.25 23.82 -10.25
N SER A 38 14.51 24.13 -11.54
CA SER A 38 13.79 25.20 -12.25
C SER A 38 12.27 24.95 -12.25
N PHE A 39 11.85 23.73 -12.52
CA PHE A 39 10.45 23.33 -12.46
C PHE A 39 9.87 23.56 -11.05
N ILE A 40 10.52 23.05 -9.99
CA ILE A 40 10.03 23.20 -8.61
C ILE A 40 9.89 24.68 -8.20
N LEU A 41 10.85 25.51 -8.58
CA LEU A 41 10.89 26.93 -8.17
C LEU A 41 9.94 27.82 -8.98
N ASN A 42 9.71 27.51 -10.27
CA ASN A 42 8.94 28.35 -11.19
C ASN A 42 7.49 27.86 -11.36
N SER A 43 7.14 26.64 -10.90
CA SER A 43 5.79 26.12 -11.00
C SER A 43 4.83 26.79 -10.02
N ASP A 44 3.58 26.88 -10.42
CA ASP A 44 2.52 27.42 -9.60
C ASP A 44 1.85 26.30 -8.79
N TRP A 45 2.24 26.19 -7.55
CA TRP A 45 1.69 25.20 -6.60
C TRP A 45 0.37 25.62 -5.97
N THR A 46 -0.20 26.78 -6.32
CA THR A 46 -1.51 27.22 -5.79
C THR A 46 -2.63 26.28 -6.19
N LEU A 47 -2.51 25.61 -7.34
CA LEU A 47 -3.40 24.53 -7.78
C LEU A 47 -3.60 23.49 -6.67
N ILE A 48 -2.52 23.06 -6.02
CA ILE A 48 -2.56 22.05 -4.95
C ILE A 48 -3.19 22.64 -3.69
N LEU A 49 -2.77 23.87 -3.33
CA LEU A 49 -3.25 24.54 -2.13
C LEU A 49 -4.77 24.78 -2.15
N VAL A 50 -5.31 25.11 -3.31
CA VAL A 50 -6.76 25.34 -3.48
C VAL A 50 -7.52 24.03 -3.51
N ASN A 51 -6.99 22.99 -4.16
CA ASN A 51 -7.70 21.73 -4.40
C ASN A 51 -7.33 20.59 -3.44
N ARG A 52 -6.58 20.86 -2.37
CA ARG A 52 -6.08 19.83 -1.45
C ARG A 52 -7.16 18.95 -0.84
N GLN A 53 -8.33 19.51 -0.50
CA GLN A 53 -9.45 18.74 0.02
C GLN A 53 -10.01 17.80 -1.05
N LEU A 54 -10.25 18.30 -2.26
CA LEU A 54 -10.70 17.50 -3.39
C LEU A 54 -9.70 16.35 -3.68
N MET A 55 -8.40 16.63 -3.63
CA MET A 55 -7.37 15.61 -3.81
C MET A 55 -7.32 14.57 -2.68
N LEU A 56 -7.72 14.94 -1.46
CA LEU A 56 -7.76 14.02 -0.31
C LEU A 56 -8.99 13.13 -0.32
N THR A 57 -10.18 13.71 -0.50
CA THR A 57 -11.47 13.05 -0.21
C THR A 57 -12.39 12.92 -1.43
N GLY A 58 -11.99 13.47 -2.57
CA GLY A 58 -12.84 13.50 -3.76
C GLY A 58 -14.02 14.46 -3.59
N LEU A 59 -15.19 14.00 -3.97
CA LEU A 59 -16.44 14.77 -3.95
C LEU A 59 -17.16 14.70 -2.59
N MET A 60 -16.47 14.29 -1.53
CA MET A 60 -17.07 14.19 -0.20
C MET A 60 -17.46 15.58 0.33
N PRO A 61 -18.68 15.76 0.88
CA PRO A 61 -19.12 17.02 1.47
C PRO A 61 -18.18 17.47 2.61
N GLU A 62 -18.03 18.78 2.78
CA GLU A 62 -17.16 19.35 3.83
C GLU A 62 -17.58 18.91 5.23
N GLU A 63 -18.88 18.81 5.48
CA GLU A 63 -19.45 18.37 6.75
C GLU A 63 -19.05 16.94 7.15
N GLU A 64 -18.68 16.12 6.16
CA GLU A 64 -18.33 14.71 6.34
C GLU A 64 -16.81 14.45 6.43
N ILE A 65 -15.99 15.47 6.29
CA ILE A 65 -14.52 15.35 6.28
C ILE A 65 -13.97 14.82 7.61
N TRP A 66 -14.66 15.07 8.72
CA TRP A 66 -14.27 14.56 10.04
C TRP A 66 -14.11 13.03 10.04
N ARG A 67 -14.88 12.29 9.23
CA ARG A 67 -14.80 10.83 9.11
C ARG A 67 -13.44 10.41 8.59
N VAL A 68 -12.96 11.09 7.55
CA VAL A 68 -11.66 10.82 6.92
C VAL A 68 -10.52 11.10 7.90
N TRP A 69 -10.58 12.23 8.60
CA TRP A 69 -9.57 12.58 9.59
C TRP A 69 -9.59 11.63 10.79
N THR A 70 -10.76 11.12 11.19
CA THR A 70 -10.87 10.08 12.23
C THR A 70 -10.21 8.78 11.78
N ILE A 71 -10.45 8.32 10.55
CA ILE A 71 -9.81 7.13 9.99
C ILE A 71 -8.29 7.31 9.94
N PHE A 72 -7.82 8.47 9.47
CA PHE A 72 -6.39 8.77 9.43
C PHE A 72 -5.76 8.82 10.83
N SER A 73 -6.47 9.37 11.82
CA SER A 73 -6.03 9.37 13.22
C SER A 73 -5.83 7.95 13.74
N LEU A 74 -6.82 7.08 13.54
CA LEU A 74 -6.75 5.67 13.96
C LEU A 74 -5.60 4.94 13.26
N THR A 75 -5.44 5.15 11.96
CA THR A 75 -4.36 4.53 11.17
C THR A 75 -3.00 5.02 11.63
N ALA A 76 -2.82 6.32 11.86
CA ALA A 76 -1.57 6.92 12.33
C ALA A 76 -1.20 6.41 13.73
N ILE A 77 -2.17 6.32 14.64
CA ILE A 77 -1.99 5.76 15.99
C ILE A 77 -1.52 4.30 15.91
N LEU A 78 -2.18 3.47 15.13
CA LEU A 78 -1.81 2.06 14.97
C LEU A 78 -0.43 1.89 14.33
N MET A 79 -0.13 2.67 13.29
CA MET A 79 1.18 2.65 12.64
C MET A 79 2.30 3.06 13.60
N THR A 80 2.15 4.17 14.29
CA THR A 80 3.18 4.68 15.21
C THR A 80 3.39 3.74 16.40
N THR A 81 2.31 3.20 16.96
CA THR A 81 2.39 2.17 18.02
C THR A 81 3.09 0.92 17.54
N SER A 82 2.74 0.42 16.35
CA SER A 82 3.33 -0.77 15.73
C SER A 82 4.83 -0.60 15.47
N ILE A 83 5.22 0.56 14.93
CA ILE A 83 6.61 0.91 14.67
C ILE A 83 7.40 0.93 15.99
N ALA A 84 6.90 1.59 17.01
CA ALA A 84 7.56 1.68 18.32
C ALA A 84 7.69 0.33 19.01
N PHE A 85 6.65 -0.51 18.91
CA PHE A 85 6.59 -1.80 19.60
C PHE A 85 7.43 -2.87 18.91
N TRP A 86 7.30 -3.01 17.59
CA TRP A 86 7.95 -4.11 16.88
C TRP A 86 9.33 -3.79 16.34
N PHE A 87 9.66 -2.52 16.08
CA PHE A 87 10.95 -2.17 15.51
C PHE A 87 11.94 -1.66 16.56
N ASN A 88 13.21 -2.10 16.47
CA ASN A 88 14.32 -1.58 17.26
C ASN A 88 14.88 -0.32 16.58
N ILE A 89 14.08 0.74 16.53
CA ILE A 89 14.48 1.96 15.87
C ILE A 89 15.04 2.91 16.94
N ASN A 90 16.23 3.46 16.72
CA ASN A 90 16.74 4.58 17.51
C ASN A 90 15.78 5.76 17.42
N ILE A 91 15.68 6.56 18.48
CA ILE A 91 14.78 7.72 18.57
C ILE A 91 14.90 8.62 17.32
N LYS A 92 16.12 8.85 16.79
CA LYS A 92 16.35 9.63 15.56
C LYS A 92 15.70 8.98 14.31
N GLY A 93 15.79 7.66 14.18
CA GLY A 93 15.12 6.93 13.09
C GLY A 93 13.60 6.94 13.22
N SER A 94 13.07 6.88 14.45
CA SER A 94 11.63 6.93 14.73
C SER A 94 11.02 8.27 14.31
N ILE A 95 11.71 9.38 14.61
CA ILE A 95 11.28 10.72 14.18
C ILE A 95 11.18 10.80 12.66
N PHE A 96 12.15 10.23 11.93
CA PHE A 96 12.12 10.20 10.46
C PHE A 96 10.89 9.49 9.93
N TYR A 97 10.54 8.31 10.47
CA TYR A 97 9.35 7.56 10.03
C TYR A 97 8.06 8.28 10.37
N ILE A 98 7.97 8.90 11.55
CA ILE A 98 6.79 9.69 11.95
C ILE A 98 6.63 10.89 11.01
N LEU A 99 7.71 11.62 10.73
CA LEU A 99 7.67 12.75 9.79
C LEU A 99 7.27 12.29 8.39
N LEU A 100 7.82 11.19 7.89
CA LEU A 100 7.47 10.64 6.57
C LEU A 100 5.99 10.25 6.48
N LEU A 101 5.43 9.65 7.53
CA LEU A 101 4.00 9.33 7.62
C LEU A 101 3.12 10.58 7.68
N LEU A 102 3.63 11.69 8.20
CA LEU A 102 2.89 12.95 8.35
C LEU A 102 2.90 13.81 7.07
N ILE A 103 3.83 13.57 6.13
CA ILE A 103 3.91 14.35 4.88
C ILE A 103 2.56 14.43 4.14
N PRO A 104 1.84 13.31 3.88
CA PRO A 104 0.53 13.39 3.22
C PRO A 104 -0.45 14.27 4.00
N PHE A 105 -0.47 14.17 5.32
CA PHE A 105 -1.37 14.99 6.15
C PHE A 105 -1.03 16.48 6.06
N LEU A 106 0.25 16.84 6.04
CA LEU A 106 0.68 18.24 5.91
C LEU A 106 0.27 18.85 4.56
N ILE A 107 0.38 18.07 3.48
CA ILE A 107 -0.06 18.52 2.13
C ILE A 107 -1.55 18.86 2.14
N PHE A 108 -2.37 18.05 2.82
CA PHE A 108 -3.82 18.20 2.84
C PHE A 108 -4.37 19.11 3.95
N THR A 109 -3.51 19.69 4.79
CA THR A 109 -3.93 20.57 5.88
C THR A 109 -4.53 21.87 5.36
N THR A 110 -5.75 22.20 5.82
CA THR A 110 -6.43 23.48 5.63
C THR A 110 -6.49 24.22 6.97
N LYS A 111 -6.89 25.49 6.97
CA LYS A 111 -7.14 26.23 8.24
C LYS A 111 -8.15 25.48 9.11
N ASN A 112 -9.20 24.93 8.50
CA ASN A 112 -10.28 24.21 9.19
C ASN A 112 -9.84 22.83 9.72
N THR A 113 -8.84 22.21 9.08
CA THR A 113 -8.35 20.86 9.45
C THR A 113 -7.06 20.88 10.26
N LEU A 114 -6.49 22.06 10.53
CA LEU A 114 -5.24 22.20 11.28
C LEU A 114 -5.33 21.54 12.67
N LEU A 115 -6.45 21.71 13.37
CA LEU A 115 -6.66 21.09 14.69
C LEU A 115 -6.63 19.57 14.63
N TYR A 116 -7.22 18.95 13.60
CA TYR A 116 -7.14 17.50 13.40
C TYR A 116 -5.70 17.03 13.20
N VAL A 117 -4.91 17.74 12.39
CA VAL A 117 -3.51 17.39 12.14
C VAL A 117 -2.68 17.51 13.42
N LEU A 118 -2.83 18.59 14.17
CA LEU A 118 -2.16 18.77 15.46
C LEU A 118 -2.55 17.65 16.45
N PHE A 119 -3.83 17.30 16.50
CA PHE A 119 -4.33 16.21 17.34
C PHE A 119 -3.71 14.86 16.93
N ILE A 120 -3.66 14.55 15.62
CA ILE A 120 -3.02 13.34 15.11
C ILE A 120 -1.52 13.31 15.48
N MET A 121 -0.82 14.44 15.38
CA MET A 121 0.60 14.52 15.76
C MET A 121 0.81 14.22 17.23
N VAL A 122 0.02 14.84 18.10
CA VAL A 122 0.10 14.63 19.56
C VAL A 122 -0.20 13.16 19.89
N LEU A 123 -1.31 12.63 19.37
CA LEU A 123 -1.66 11.21 19.58
C LEU A 123 -0.58 10.27 19.07
N SER A 124 -0.03 10.52 17.88
CA SER A 124 1.03 9.70 17.31
C SER A 124 2.27 9.66 18.22
N ILE A 125 2.65 10.79 18.81
CA ILE A 125 3.78 10.86 19.77
C ILE A 125 3.46 10.11 21.06
N VAL A 126 2.26 10.31 21.61
CA VAL A 126 1.83 9.62 22.85
C VAL A 126 1.80 8.11 22.66
N PHE A 127 1.15 7.65 21.59
CA PHE A 127 1.03 6.22 21.30
C PHE A 127 2.36 5.59 20.88
N PHE A 128 3.25 6.35 20.23
CA PHE A 128 4.62 5.92 20.00
C PHE A 128 5.33 5.66 21.34
N TYR A 129 5.26 6.59 22.29
CA TYR A 129 5.88 6.45 23.62
C TYR A 129 5.30 5.25 24.38
N LEU A 130 3.98 5.07 24.37
CA LEU A 130 3.30 3.93 25.00
C LEU A 130 3.73 2.61 24.36
N GLY A 131 3.83 2.52 23.05
CA GLY A 131 4.31 1.34 22.32
C GLY A 131 5.77 1.02 22.67
N TYR A 132 6.62 2.05 22.74
CA TYR A 132 8.03 1.89 23.13
C TYR A 132 8.19 1.38 24.56
N LYS A 133 7.44 1.94 25.51
CA LYS A 133 7.47 1.54 26.93
C LYS A 133 6.95 0.10 27.14
N SER A 134 5.88 -0.26 26.45
CA SER A 134 5.23 -1.58 26.59
C SER A 134 6.05 -2.74 26.00
N LYS A 135 7.00 -2.45 25.12
CA LYS A 135 7.90 -3.45 24.54
C LYS A 135 8.71 -4.26 25.56
N ASN A 136 9.13 -3.62 26.65
CA ASN A 136 9.95 -4.22 27.71
C ASN A 136 9.15 -4.48 28.99
N SER A 137 7.82 -4.40 28.96
CA SER A 137 6.95 -4.63 30.10
C SER A 137 6.43 -6.09 30.14
N GLU A 138 5.94 -6.51 31.29
CA GLU A 138 5.25 -7.79 31.46
C GLU A 138 4.01 -7.91 30.55
N LEU A 139 3.41 -6.77 30.16
CA LEU A 139 2.24 -6.68 29.28
C LEU A 139 2.57 -6.88 27.81
N LYS A 140 3.83 -7.14 27.43
CA LYS A 140 4.27 -7.27 26.03
C LYS A 140 3.37 -8.17 25.18
N ASN A 141 3.01 -9.33 25.68
CA ASN A 141 2.18 -10.30 24.93
C ASN A 141 0.74 -9.80 24.74
N ILE A 142 0.19 -9.12 25.74
CA ILE A 142 -1.15 -8.53 25.67
C ILE A 142 -1.16 -7.39 24.67
N VAL A 143 -0.20 -6.47 24.77
CA VAL A 143 -0.08 -5.33 23.85
C VAL A 143 0.12 -5.79 22.40
N SER A 144 0.95 -6.81 22.17
CA SER A 144 1.13 -7.41 20.85
C SER A 144 -0.19 -7.91 20.26
N ARG A 145 -1.00 -8.65 21.06
CA ARG A 145 -2.32 -9.12 20.63
C ARG A 145 -3.28 -7.98 20.34
N ILE A 146 -3.33 -6.96 21.20
CA ILE A 146 -4.16 -5.77 20.99
C ILE A 146 -3.81 -5.09 19.67
N ILE A 147 -2.53 -4.87 19.37
CA ILE A 147 -2.10 -4.26 18.11
C ILE A 147 -2.57 -5.08 16.90
N VAL A 148 -2.37 -6.41 16.92
CA VAL A 148 -2.79 -7.29 15.82
C VAL A 148 -4.30 -7.26 15.62
N ILE A 149 -5.08 -7.38 16.72
CA ILE A 149 -6.54 -7.33 16.68
C ILE A 149 -7.01 -5.96 16.15
N SER A 150 -6.37 -4.87 16.60
CA SER A 150 -6.71 -3.51 16.14
C SER A 150 -6.48 -3.33 14.64
N TRP A 151 -5.43 -3.92 14.05
CA TRP A 151 -5.23 -3.92 12.61
C TRP A 151 -6.32 -4.68 11.86
N ILE A 152 -6.78 -5.83 12.38
CA ILE A 152 -7.86 -6.62 11.78
C ILE A 152 -9.19 -5.85 11.84
N ILE A 153 -9.47 -5.20 12.96
CA ILE A 153 -10.71 -4.45 13.17
C ILE A 153 -10.70 -3.09 12.46
N LEU A 154 -9.53 -2.53 12.13
CA LEU A 154 -9.41 -1.20 11.52
C LEU A 154 -10.26 -1.08 10.25
N LEU A 155 -10.20 -2.07 9.35
CA LEU A 155 -10.92 -2.03 8.08
C LEU A 155 -12.44 -2.01 8.27
N PRO A 156 -13.06 -2.93 9.03
CA PRO A 156 -14.48 -2.84 9.40
C PRO A 156 -14.84 -1.50 10.07
N THR A 157 -13.97 -1.00 10.96
CA THR A 157 -14.17 0.29 11.63
C THR A 157 -14.18 1.46 10.64
N CYS A 158 -13.29 1.45 9.63
CA CYS A 158 -13.29 2.46 8.57
C CYS A 158 -14.63 2.48 7.82
N PHE A 159 -15.16 1.30 7.45
CA PHE A 159 -16.47 1.19 6.81
C PHE A 159 -17.60 1.68 7.71
N LEU A 160 -17.55 1.33 8.99
CA LEU A 160 -18.54 1.78 9.96
C LEU A 160 -18.52 3.31 10.10
N ILE A 161 -17.34 3.93 10.25
CA ILE A 161 -17.19 5.39 10.34
C ILE A 161 -17.73 6.08 9.08
N LEU A 162 -17.47 5.53 7.89
CA LEU A 162 -17.94 6.13 6.64
C LEU A 162 -19.45 6.03 6.43
N ASN A 163 -20.12 5.04 7.03
CA ASN A 163 -21.55 4.79 6.83
C ASN A 163 -22.43 5.15 8.04
N ILE A 164 -21.88 5.39 9.24
CA ILE A 164 -22.65 5.75 10.43
C ILE A 164 -23.37 7.10 10.22
N LEU A 165 -24.54 7.28 10.81
CA LEU A 165 -25.33 8.53 10.73
C LEU A 165 -25.58 8.99 9.28
N ASP A 166 -26.07 8.10 8.43
CA ASP A 166 -26.36 8.36 7.02
C ASP A 166 -25.17 8.95 6.24
N GLY A 167 -24.00 8.34 6.40
CA GLY A 167 -22.77 8.79 5.77
C GLY A 167 -22.85 8.96 4.25
N PRO A 168 -21.87 9.64 3.63
CA PRO A 168 -21.88 9.97 2.22
C PRO A 168 -21.88 8.73 1.34
N LYS A 169 -22.68 8.76 0.25
CA LYS A 169 -22.73 7.65 -0.71
C LYS A 169 -21.33 7.29 -1.20
N MET A 170 -21.05 5.99 -1.38
CA MET A 170 -19.76 5.49 -1.85
C MET A 170 -19.30 6.12 -3.19
N THR A 171 -20.24 6.60 -4.02
CA THR A 171 -19.94 7.31 -5.27
C THR A 171 -19.27 8.66 -5.07
N LEU A 172 -19.38 9.23 -3.86
CA LEU A 172 -18.73 10.49 -3.47
C LEU A 172 -17.35 10.27 -2.85
N TRP A 173 -17.02 9.02 -2.49
CA TRP A 173 -15.69 8.68 -1.99
C TRP A 173 -14.66 8.85 -3.10
N GLY A 174 -13.58 9.54 -2.82
CA GLY A 174 -12.59 9.82 -3.86
C GLY A 174 -11.24 10.25 -3.31
N GLY A 175 -10.44 10.86 -4.18
CA GLY A 175 -9.12 11.36 -3.85
C GLY A 175 -8.17 10.28 -3.38
N PHE A 176 -7.20 10.68 -2.59
CA PHE A 176 -6.21 9.78 -2.00
C PHE A 176 -6.82 8.75 -1.05
N MET A 177 -7.88 9.13 -0.36
CA MET A 177 -8.61 8.26 0.57
C MET A 177 -9.11 6.98 -0.13
N ILE A 178 -9.73 7.09 -1.31
CA ILE A 178 -10.27 5.92 -2.00
C ILE A 178 -9.16 4.97 -2.46
N ASN A 179 -8.00 5.48 -2.89
CA ASN A 179 -6.86 4.64 -3.24
C ASN A 179 -6.36 3.83 -2.03
N LEU A 180 -6.31 4.44 -0.84
CA LEU A 180 -5.92 3.74 0.38
C LEU A 180 -6.95 2.67 0.79
N ILE A 181 -8.24 2.98 0.70
CA ILE A 181 -9.33 2.03 1.02
C ILE A 181 -9.30 0.85 0.05
N LEU A 182 -9.20 1.10 -1.26
CA LEU A 182 -9.14 0.05 -2.27
C LEU A 182 -7.92 -0.87 -2.07
N ALA A 183 -6.75 -0.30 -1.79
CA ALA A 183 -5.55 -1.07 -1.50
C ALA A 183 -5.70 -1.92 -0.22
N ALA A 184 -6.23 -1.31 0.86
CA ALA A 184 -6.45 -2.02 2.11
C ALA A 184 -7.38 -3.22 1.95
N ILE A 185 -8.51 -3.04 1.22
CA ILE A 185 -9.46 -4.12 0.95
C ILE A 185 -8.85 -5.19 0.07
N ALA A 186 -8.17 -4.79 -1.02
CA ALA A 186 -7.54 -5.72 -1.94
C ALA A 186 -6.50 -6.60 -1.23
N ILE A 187 -5.70 -6.01 -0.33
CA ILE A 187 -4.71 -6.72 0.47
C ILE A 187 -5.39 -7.60 1.53
N PHE A 188 -6.34 -7.06 2.29
CA PHE A 188 -6.99 -7.76 3.39
C PHE A 188 -7.79 -8.98 2.92
N ALA A 189 -8.53 -8.85 1.81
CA ALA A 189 -9.28 -9.96 1.23
C ALA A 189 -8.40 -10.85 0.34
N GLY A 190 -7.48 -10.25 -0.42
CA GLY A 190 -6.62 -10.97 -1.35
C GLY A 190 -5.57 -11.84 -0.66
N PHE A 191 -5.06 -11.46 0.52
CA PHE A 191 -4.01 -12.23 1.21
C PHE A 191 -4.50 -13.61 1.70
N PRO A 192 -5.61 -13.73 2.47
CA PRO A 192 -6.13 -15.04 2.87
C PRO A 192 -6.54 -15.89 1.66
N LEU A 193 -7.21 -15.28 0.68
CA LEU A 193 -7.62 -16.00 -0.53
C LEU A 193 -6.39 -16.48 -1.33
N GLY A 194 -5.32 -15.67 -1.40
CA GLY A 194 -4.07 -16.05 -2.03
C GLY A 194 -3.38 -17.23 -1.33
N ILE A 195 -3.40 -17.29 0.01
CA ILE A 195 -2.92 -18.45 0.77
C ILE A 195 -3.71 -19.71 0.39
N LEU A 196 -5.05 -19.62 0.40
CA LEU A 196 -5.91 -20.75 0.05
C LEU A 196 -5.67 -21.23 -1.38
N LEU A 197 -5.52 -20.33 -2.34
CA LEU A 197 -5.22 -20.65 -3.73
C LEU A 197 -3.84 -21.31 -3.88
N ALA A 198 -2.82 -20.82 -3.16
CA ALA A 198 -1.48 -21.41 -3.18
C ALA A 198 -1.49 -22.84 -2.64
N LEU A 199 -2.17 -23.05 -1.52
CA LEU A 199 -2.35 -24.39 -0.93
C LEU A 199 -3.17 -25.29 -1.85
N GLY A 200 -4.22 -24.76 -2.47
CA GLY A 200 -5.04 -25.49 -3.43
C GLY A 200 -4.21 -25.94 -4.65
N ARG A 201 -3.35 -25.05 -5.19
CA ARG A 201 -2.46 -25.40 -6.30
C ARG A 201 -1.39 -26.44 -5.91
N ALA A 202 -0.96 -26.46 -4.65
CA ALA A 202 -0.03 -27.46 -4.11
C ALA A 202 -0.71 -28.77 -3.70
N SER A 203 -2.03 -28.82 -3.68
CA SER A 203 -2.83 -29.97 -3.18
C SER A 203 -2.62 -31.24 -4.04
N SER A 204 -2.67 -32.39 -3.37
CA SER A 204 -2.74 -33.70 -4.02
C SER A 204 -4.11 -34.00 -4.68
N TYR A 205 -5.17 -33.29 -4.25
CA TYR A 205 -6.51 -33.44 -4.82
C TYR A 205 -6.59 -32.76 -6.18
N LYS A 206 -6.70 -33.59 -7.25
CA LYS A 206 -6.64 -33.14 -8.66
C LYS A 206 -7.64 -32.00 -8.98
N LEU A 207 -8.88 -32.09 -8.47
CA LEU A 207 -9.90 -31.08 -8.74
C LEU A 207 -9.57 -29.73 -8.08
N ILE A 208 -9.16 -29.73 -6.83
CA ILE A 208 -8.76 -28.51 -6.09
C ILE A 208 -7.56 -27.85 -6.78
N LYS A 209 -6.55 -28.66 -7.13
CA LYS A 209 -5.38 -28.20 -7.86
C LYS A 209 -5.76 -27.58 -9.21
N LEU A 210 -6.66 -28.23 -9.97
CA LEU A 210 -7.11 -27.74 -11.28
C LEU A 210 -7.81 -26.40 -11.15
N ILE A 211 -8.81 -26.27 -10.26
CA ILE A 211 -9.58 -25.04 -10.06
C ILE A 211 -8.66 -23.90 -9.64
N SER A 212 -7.79 -24.14 -8.64
CA SER A 212 -6.84 -23.12 -8.17
C SER A 212 -5.86 -22.70 -9.27
N THR A 213 -5.38 -23.66 -10.07
CA THR A 213 -4.47 -23.36 -11.19
C THR A 213 -5.17 -22.52 -12.26
N ILE A 214 -6.39 -22.94 -12.71
CA ILE A 214 -7.16 -22.19 -13.71
C ILE A 214 -7.42 -20.76 -13.22
N TYR A 215 -7.86 -20.59 -11.98
CA TYR A 215 -8.10 -19.27 -11.41
C TYR A 215 -6.84 -18.39 -11.49
N ILE A 216 -5.70 -18.88 -10.98
CA ILE A 216 -4.45 -18.13 -10.94
C ILE A 216 -3.99 -17.74 -12.35
N GLU A 217 -3.99 -18.70 -13.28
CA GLU A 217 -3.51 -18.47 -14.64
C GLU A 217 -4.43 -17.52 -15.42
N VAL A 218 -5.74 -17.65 -15.29
CA VAL A 218 -6.72 -16.77 -15.95
C VAL A 218 -6.60 -15.35 -15.44
N ILE A 219 -6.58 -15.15 -14.10
CA ILE A 219 -6.50 -13.79 -13.53
C ILE A 219 -5.17 -13.11 -13.87
N ARG A 220 -4.05 -13.85 -13.85
CA ARG A 220 -2.72 -13.31 -14.18
C ARG A 220 -2.45 -13.22 -15.69
N GLY A 221 -3.23 -13.94 -16.49
CA GLY A 221 -3.10 -13.97 -17.94
C GLY A 221 -3.61 -12.71 -18.64
N ALA A 222 -4.44 -11.90 -17.97
CA ALA A 222 -4.95 -10.66 -18.52
C ALA A 222 -4.52 -9.44 -17.69
N PRO A 223 -4.34 -8.25 -18.33
CA PRO A 223 -3.99 -7.04 -17.61
C PRO A 223 -5.13 -6.60 -16.68
N LEU A 224 -4.78 -6.01 -15.52
CA LEU A 224 -5.76 -5.52 -14.54
C LEU A 224 -6.82 -4.60 -15.16
N VAL A 225 -6.41 -3.74 -16.10
CA VAL A 225 -7.32 -2.83 -16.81
C VAL A 225 -8.45 -3.60 -17.50
N ALA A 226 -8.16 -4.75 -18.12
CA ALA A 226 -9.20 -5.56 -18.76
C ALA A 226 -10.21 -6.11 -17.74
N TRP A 227 -9.74 -6.54 -16.56
CA TRP A 227 -10.61 -6.98 -15.46
C TRP A 227 -11.48 -5.85 -14.91
N LEU A 228 -10.91 -4.64 -14.77
CA LEU A 228 -11.66 -3.46 -14.36
C LEU A 228 -12.76 -3.10 -15.39
N LEU A 229 -12.44 -3.09 -16.68
CA LEU A 229 -13.40 -2.83 -17.74
C LEU A 229 -14.50 -3.91 -17.80
N LEU A 230 -14.16 -5.18 -17.58
CA LEU A 230 -15.12 -6.26 -17.46
C LEU A 230 -16.09 -5.99 -16.29
N ALA A 231 -15.58 -5.58 -15.12
CA ALA A 231 -16.41 -5.22 -13.98
C ALA A 231 -17.32 -4.01 -14.26
N TRP A 232 -16.89 -3.08 -15.09
CA TRP A 232 -17.68 -1.91 -15.44
C TRP A 232 -18.78 -2.23 -16.45
N PHE A 233 -18.42 -2.81 -17.60
CA PHE A 233 -19.34 -2.94 -18.74
C PHE A 233 -20.08 -4.27 -18.78
N VAL A 234 -19.42 -5.36 -18.35
CA VAL A 234 -19.93 -6.72 -18.54
C VAL A 234 -20.67 -7.21 -17.31
N LEU A 235 -20.07 -7.07 -16.13
CA LEU A 235 -20.62 -7.60 -14.89
C LEU A 235 -22.06 -7.11 -14.59
N PRO A 236 -22.43 -5.83 -14.78
CA PRO A 236 -23.80 -5.36 -14.53
C PRO A 236 -24.86 -6.03 -15.37
N LYS A 237 -24.49 -6.51 -16.57
CA LYS A 237 -25.43 -7.20 -17.47
C LYS A 237 -25.76 -8.63 -17.01
N PHE A 238 -24.86 -9.25 -16.27
CA PHE A 238 -25.00 -10.64 -15.80
C PHE A 238 -25.45 -10.74 -14.33
N LEU A 239 -25.19 -9.73 -13.50
CA LEU A 239 -25.52 -9.75 -12.07
C LEU A 239 -27.02 -10.01 -11.78
N PRO A 240 -27.97 -9.36 -12.46
CA PRO A 240 -29.39 -9.61 -12.24
C PRO A 240 -29.78 -11.07 -12.51
N ASN A 241 -29.23 -11.66 -13.57
CA ASN A 241 -29.57 -13.01 -14.02
C ASN A 241 -28.90 -14.10 -13.18
N LEU A 242 -27.67 -13.84 -12.66
CA LEU A 242 -26.90 -14.83 -11.92
C LEU A 242 -27.17 -14.81 -10.42
N PHE A 243 -27.42 -13.61 -9.84
CA PHE A 243 -27.47 -13.43 -8.39
C PHE A 243 -28.71 -12.66 -7.91
N GLY A 244 -29.63 -12.26 -8.81
CA GLY A 244 -30.79 -11.44 -8.44
C GLY A 244 -30.43 -10.03 -7.95
N LEU A 245 -29.18 -9.59 -8.14
CA LEU A 245 -28.69 -8.27 -7.70
C LEU A 245 -28.97 -7.26 -8.81
N SER A 246 -29.76 -6.22 -8.51
CA SER A 246 -30.14 -5.20 -9.47
C SER A 246 -28.95 -4.38 -9.98
N ASP A 247 -28.08 -3.96 -9.09
CA ASP A 247 -26.80 -3.30 -9.40
C ASP A 247 -25.87 -3.29 -8.18
N LEU A 248 -24.57 -3.47 -8.42
CA LEU A 248 -23.51 -3.25 -7.44
C LEU A 248 -22.82 -1.91 -7.72
N ASN A 249 -22.66 -1.10 -6.69
CA ASN A 249 -21.92 0.14 -6.79
C ASN A 249 -20.55 -0.09 -7.46
N ILE A 250 -20.15 0.82 -8.36
CA ILE A 250 -18.89 0.72 -9.13
C ILE A 250 -17.66 0.59 -8.22
N VAL A 251 -17.67 1.24 -7.05
CA VAL A 251 -16.58 1.17 -6.06
C VAL A 251 -16.49 -0.26 -5.50
N VAL A 252 -17.63 -0.88 -5.18
CA VAL A 252 -17.67 -2.28 -4.70
C VAL A 252 -17.17 -3.24 -5.78
N ARG A 253 -17.54 -3.03 -7.04
CA ARG A 253 -17.02 -3.83 -8.17
C ARG A 253 -15.49 -3.70 -8.29
N ALA A 254 -14.96 -2.49 -8.16
CA ALA A 254 -13.51 -2.26 -8.14
C ALA A 254 -12.82 -2.97 -6.96
N MET A 255 -13.42 -2.92 -5.75
CA MET A 255 -12.93 -3.65 -4.58
C MET A 255 -12.83 -5.15 -4.82
N ILE A 256 -13.88 -5.75 -5.40
CA ILE A 256 -13.91 -7.19 -5.71
C ILE A 256 -12.81 -7.54 -6.71
N VAL A 257 -12.73 -6.81 -7.84
CA VAL A 257 -11.74 -7.09 -8.89
C VAL A 257 -10.31 -6.96 -8.37
N LEU A 258 -10.00 -5.88 -7.64
CA LEU A 258 -8.69 -5.68 -7.07
C LEU A 258 -8.34 -6.79 -6.05
N SER A 259 -9.30 -7.25 -5.26
CA SER A 259 -9.10 -8.35 -4.30
C SER A 259 -8.83 -9.68 -4.99
N LEU A 260 -9.60 -9.99 -6.04
CA LEU A 260 -9.41 -11.21 -6.84
C LEU A 260 -8.06 -11.16 -7.58
N PHE A 261 -7.71 -10.03 -8.15
CA PHE A 261 -6.42 -9.83 -8.82
C PHE A 261 -5.26 -9.99 -7.83
N ALA A 262 -5.33 -9.31 -6.69
CA ALA A 262 -4.33 -9.41 -5.62
C ALA A 262 -4.12 -10.85 -5.16
N SER A 263 -5.22 -11.61 -4.97
CA SER A 263 -5.15 -13.00 -4.49
C SER A 263 -4.37 -13.92 -5.42
N ALA A 264 -4.48 -13.74 -6.74
CA ALA A 264 -3.77 -14.56 -7.73
C ALA A 264 -2.25 -14.28 -7.71
N TYR A 265 -1.85 -13.01 -7.55
CA TYR A 265 -0.43 -12.64 -7.44
C TYR A 265 0.17 -13.08 -6.11
N ILE A 266 -0.56 -12.90 -5.00
CA ILE A 266 -0.13 -13.37 -3.67
C ILE A 266 -0.03 -14.90 -3.64
N ALA A 267 -0.97 -15.62 -4.27
CA ALA A 267 -0.91 -17.06 -4.37
C ALA A 267 0.38 -17.57 -5.00
N GLU A 268 0.85 -16.91 -6.05
CA GLU A 268 2.09 -17.29 -6.72
C GLU A 268 3.33 -17.01 -5.87
N VAL A 269 3.34 -15.89 -5.15
CA VAL A 269 4.42 -15.58 -4.19
C VAL A 269 4.48 -16.63 -3.08
N ILE A 270 3.32 -16.96 -2.48
CA ILE A 270 3.25 -17.98 -1.43
C ILE A 270 3.62 -19.36 -1.94
N ARG A 271 3.20 -19.71 -3.17
CA ARG A 271 3.61 -20.97 -3.82
C ARG A 271 5.14 -21.06 -3.95
N GLY A 272 5.80 -19.98 -4.34
CA GLY A 272 7.27 -19.90 -4.34
C GLY A 272 7.88 -20.18 -2.97
N GLY A 273 7.28 -19.63 -1.91
CA GLY A 273 7.68 -19.90 -0.53
C GLY A 273 7.48 -21.35 -0.11
N LEU A 274 6.32 -21.95 -0.45
CA LEU A 274 6.06 -23.36 -0.16
C LEU A 274 7.09 -24.26 -0.83
N GLN A 275 7.50 -23.96 -2.05
CA GLN A 275 8.51 -24.74 -2.79
C GLN A 275 9.94 -24.58 -2.26
N SER A 276 10.23 -23.51 -1.51
CA SER A 276 11.56 -23.28 -0.92
C SER A 276 11.80 -24.05 0.38
N ILE A 277 10.77 -24.65 0.96
CA ILE A 277 10.91 -25.42 2.20
C ILE A 277 11.54 -26.79 1.91
N PRO A 278 12.63 -27.15 2.61
CA PRO A 278 13.27 -28.46 2.45
C PRO A 278 12.29 -29.62 2.79
N ARG A 279 12.27 -30.66 1.97
CA ARG A 279 11.40 -31.85 2.18
C ARG A 279 11.59 -32.53 3.53
N GLY A 280 12.79 -32.45 4.10
CA GLY A 280 13.07 -32.98 5.44
C GLY A 280 12.16 -32.42 6.55
N GLN A 281 11.58 -31.20 6.37
CA GLN A 281 10.61 -30.65 7.32
C GLN A 281 9.28 -31.43 7.30
N GLU A 282 8.83 -31.84 6.11
CA GLU A 282 7.64 -32.67 5.94
C GLU A 282 7.88 -34.10 6.46
N GLU A 283 9.02 -34.69 6.09
CA GLU A 283 9.42 -36.04 6.51
C GLU A 283 9.54 -36.15 8.05
N ALA A 284 10.18 -35.16 8.68
CA ALA A 284 10.28 -35.09 10.13
C ALA A 284 8.93 -34.96 10.80
N SER A 285 8.01 -34.16 10.24
CA SER A 285 6.66 -34.02 10.80
C SER A 285 5.83 -35.32 10.71
N PHE A 286 5.96 -36.04 9.60
CA PHE A 286 5.31 -37.35 9.44
C PHE A 286 5.90 -38.40 10.39
N ALA A 287 7.20 -38.38 10.66
CA ALA A 287 7.85 -39.24 11.63
C ALA A 287 7.33 -38.99 13.08
N LEU A 288 6.87 -37.75 13.36
CA LEU A 288 6.20 -37.39 14.62
C LEU A 288 4.70 -37.71 14.65
N GLY A 289 4.16 -38.40 13.60
CA GLY A 289 2.76 -38.80 13.52
C GLY A 289 1.80 -37.69 13.05
N MET A 290 2.29 -36.55 12.53
CA MET A 290 1.43 -35.51 12.01
C MET A 290 0.81 -35.94 10.68
N ASN A 291 -0.47 -35.58 10.48
CA ASN A 291 -1.11 -35.75 9.17
C ASN A 291 -0.71 -34.60 8.21
N SER A 292 -0.96 -34.78 6.91
CA SER A 292 -0.58 -33.82 5.86
C SER A 292 -1.14 -32.40 6.09
N ILE A 293 -2.37 -32.26 6.58
CA ILE A 293 -3.00 -30.97 6.86
C ILE A 293 -2.28 -30.27 8.02
N SER A 294 -2.05 -30.97 9.12
CA SER A 294 -1.32 -30.44 10.28
C SER A 294 0.11 -30.06 9.92
N THR A 295 0.82 -30.91 9.16
CA THR A 295 2.16 -30.62 8.63
C THR A 295 2.16 -29.31 7.83
N THR A 296 1.24 -29.18 6.89
CA THR A 296 1.14 -27.98 6.06
C THR A 296 0.85 -26.74 6.88
N ILE A 297 -0.14 -26.76 7.77
CA ILE A 297 -0.60 -25.58 8.52
C ILE A 297 0.40 -25.17 9.61
N PHE A 298 0.97 -26.13 10.35
CA PHE A 298 1.77 -25.82 11.54
C PHE A 298 3.28 -25.79 11.28
N ILE A 299 3.77 -26.46 10.24
CA ILE A 299 5.21 -26.57 9.96
C ILE A 299 5.59 -25.83 8.68
N VAL A 300 4.99 -26.18 7.53
CA VAL A 300 5.42 -25.70 6.22
C VAL A 300 4.97 -24.26 5.97
N LEU A 301 3.67 -23.98 6.13
CA LEU A 301 3.10 -22.67 5.81
C LEU A 301 3.70 -21.50 6.62
N PRO A 302 3.90 -21.61 7.95
CA PRO A 302 4.51 -20.51 8.70
C PRO A 302 5.95 -20.21 8.25
N GLN A 303 6.73 -21.25 7.91
CA GLN A 303 8.09 -21.10 7.40
C GLN A 303 8.07 -20.49 6.00
N ALA A 304 7.19 -20.96 5.11
CA ALA A 304 7.01 -20.46 3.76
C ALA A 304 6.63 -18.97 3.77
N ILE A 305 5.63 -18.58 4.60
CA ILE A 305 5.22 -17.17 4.73
C ILE A 305 6.40 -16.33 5.22
N LYS A 306 7.16 -16.81 6.22
CA LYS A 306 8.32 -16.08 6.73
C LYS A 306 9.32 -15.74 5.63
N ILE A 307 9.66 -16.69 4.76
CA ILE A 307 10.63 -16.51 3.67
C ILE A 307 10.13 -15.50 2.64
N VAL A 308 8.83 -15.48 2.34
CA VAL A 308 8.28 -14.64 1.27
C VAL A 308 7.77 -13.27 1.75
N ILE A 309 7.86 -12.94 3.04
CA ILE A 309 7.42 -11.64 3.56
C ILE A 309 7.91 -10.45 2.71
N PRO A 310 9.20 -10.36 2.32
CA PRO A 310 9.68 -9.25 1.51
C PRO A 310 8.96 -9.13 0.17
N THR A 311 8.79 -10.27 -0.51
CA THR A 311 8.10 -10.34 -1.81
C THR A 311 6.60 -10.04 -1.68
N VAL A 312 5.97 -10.50 -0.59
CA VAL A 312 4.57 -10.18 -0.28
C VAL A 312 4.39 -8.67 -0.09
N VAL A 313 5.27 -8.00 0.67
CA VAL A 313 5.20 -6.54 0.86
C VAL A 313 5.44 -5.82 -0.47
N SER A 314 6.36 -6.29 -1.31
CA SER A 314 6.55 -5.75 -2.67
C SER A 314 5.28 -5.89 -3.52
N THR A 315 4.56 -7.01 -3.39
CA THR A 315 3.26 -7.21 -4.04
C THR A 315 2.20 -6.24 -3.49
N PHE A 316 2.16 -5.97 -2.19
CA PHE A 316 1.27 -4.97 -1.60
C PHE A 316 1.53 -3.56 -2.12
N ILE A 317 2.81 -3.19 -2.30
CA ILE A 317 3.20 -1.91 -2.90
C ILE A 317 2.71 -1.83 -4.36
N ALA A 318 2.81 -2.92 -5.12
CA ALA A 318 2.30 -2.98 -6.49
C ALA A 318 0.78 -2.81 -6.52
N ILE A 319 0.04 -3.56 -5.68
CA ILE A 319 -1.42 -3.46 -5.55
C ILE A 319 -1.85 -2.02 -5.18
N PHE A 320 -1.14 -1.36 -4.24
CA PHE A 320 -1.42 0.03 -3.91
C PHE A 320 -1.27 0.96 -5.12
N LYS A 321 -0.21 0.80 -5.91
CA LYS A 321 -0.02 1.59 -7.14
C LYS A 321 -1.09 1.29 -8.19
N ASP A 322 -1.51 0.04 -8.30
CA ASP A 322 -2.54 -0.42 -9.24
C ASP A 322 -3.91 0.18 -8.95
N THR A 323 -4.16 0.66 -7.71
CA THR A 323 -5.40 1.39 -7.39
C THR A 323 -5.56 2.67 -8.22
N SER A 324 -4.48 3.25 -8.74
CA SER A 324 -4.57 4.39 -9.64
C SER A 324 -5.27 4.07 -10.97
N LEU A 325 -5.35 2.79 -11.38
CA LEU A 325 -6.03 2.39 -12.61
C LEU A 325 -7.55 2.47 -12.53
N VAL A 326 -8.13 2.63 -11.33
CA VAL A 326 -9.58 2.75 -11.17
C VAL A 326 -10.14 4.06 -11.75
N PHE A 327 -9.29 5.04 -12.11
CA PHE A 327 -9.71 6.23 -12.85
C PHE A 327 -10.46 5.88 -14.14
N ILE A 328 -10.13 4.73 -14.75
CA ILE A 328 -10.78 4.20 -15.97
C ILE A 328 -12.27 3.92 -15.71
N LEU A 329 -12.63 3.50 -14.50
CA LEU A 329 -14.00 3.25 -14.06
C LEU A 329 -14.80 4.54 -13.76
N ALA A 330 -14.27 5.69 -14.07
CA ALA A 330 -14.83 6.97 -13.69
C ALA A 330 -14.93 7.21 -12.16
N ILE A 331 -14.26 6.40 -11.33
CA ILE A 331 -14.08 6.67 -9.90
C ILE A 331 -13.18 7.90 -9.75
N THR A 332 -13.57 8.82 -8.88
CA THR A 332 -12.83 10.07 -8.62
C THR A 332 -11.64 9.83 -7.68
N ASP A 333 -10.73 8.93 -8.09
CA ASP A 333 -9.49 8.66 -7.39
C ASP A 333 -8.48 9.83 -7.50
N LEU A 334 -7.36 9.73 -6.81
CA LEU A 334 -6.34 10.78 -6.79
C LEU A 334 -5.80 11.11 -8.21
N LEU A 335 -5.56 10.08 -9.06
CA LEU A 335 -5.03 10.28 -10.41
C LEU A 335 -6.06 10.98 -11.29
N ARG A 336 -7.33 10.57 -11.23
CA ARG A 336 -8.41 11.22 -11.98
C ARG A 336 -8.56 12.68 -11.58
N ILE A 337 -8.58 12.97 -10.29
CA ILE A 337 -8.68 14.35 -9.78
C ILE A 337 -7.48 15.17 -10.25
N GLY A 338 -6.26 14.63 -10.13
CA GLY A 338 -5.05 15.30 -10.60
C GLY A 338 -5.09 15.65 -12.09
N ARG A 339 -5.77 14.85 -12.91
CA ARG A 339 -6.00 15.15 -14.34
C ARG A 339 -7.11 16.15 -14.57
N LEU A 340 -8.23 16.04 -13.86
CA LEU A 340 -9.41 16.87 -14.07
C LEU A 340 -9.22 18.31 -13.63
N ILE A 341 -8.47 18.58 -12.55
CA ILE A 341 -8.26 19.95 -12.05
C ILE A 341 -7.70 20.87 -13.15
N PRO A 342 -6.57 20.56 -13.82
CA PRO A 342 -6.02 21.42 -14.86
C PRO A 342 -6.81 21.39 -16.17
N GLU A 343 -7.76 20.46 -16.35
CA GLU A 343 -8.63 20.38 -17.53
C GLU A 343 -9.94 21.17 -17.35
N GLN A 344 -10.46 21.29 -16.11
CA GLN A 344 -11.77 21.87 -15.83
C GLN A 344 -11.73 23.24 -15.15
N GLN A 345 -10.67 23.54 -14.42
CA GLN A 345 -10.54 24.82 -13.72
C GLN A 345 -9.72 25.81 -14.55
N GLN A 346 -10.39 26.82 -15.11
CA GLN A 346 -9.79 27.81 -15.99
C GLN A 346 -8.51 28.46 -15.42
N ALA A 347 -8.46 28.70 -14.11
CA ALA A 347 -7.31 29.27 -13.42
C ALA A 347 -6.05 28.39 -13.52
N PHE A 348 -6.22 27.09 -13.80
CA PHE A 348 -5.14 26.10 -13.79
C PHE A 348 -4.95 25.38 -15.13
N PHE A 349 -5.51 25.91 -16.21
CA PHE A 349 -5.31 25.33 -17.54
C PHE A 349 -3.82 25.21 -17.89
N GLY A 350 -3.43 24.03 -18.39
CA GLY A 350 -2.05 23.74 -18.78
C GLY A 350 -1.11 23.32 -17.64
N LYS A 351 -1.57 23.33 -16.36
CA LYS A 351 -0.75 22.94 -15.19
C LYS A 351 -0.87 21.45 -14.85
N SER A 352 -0.96 20.60 -15.86
CA SER A 352 -1.10 19.15 -15.67
C SER A 352 0.13 18.50 -15.06
N ILE A 353 1.32 19.03 -15.34
CA ILE A 353 2.58 18.48 -14.84
C ILE A 353 2.68 18.68 -13.33
N GLU A 354 2.35 19.88 -12.82
CA GLU A 354 2.35 20.21 -11.39
C GLU A 354 1.41 19.28 -10.62
N SER A 355 0.18 19.14 -11.12
CA SER A 355 -0.82 18.27 -10.51
C SER A 355 -0.37 16.82 -10.47
N LEU A 356 0.08 16.26 -11.59
CA LEU A 356 0.54 14.87 -11.68
C LEU A 356 1.82 14.61 -10.89
N CYS A 357 2.72 15.59 -10.75
CA CYS A 357 3.88 15.49 -9.87
C CYS A 357 3.47 15.26 -8.41
N VAL A 358 2.46 15.98 -7.92
CA VAL A 358 1.97 15.78 -6.54
C VAL A 358 1.27 14.43 -6.39
N VAL A 359 0.48 14.02 -7.37
CA VAL A 359 -0.11 12.67 -7.40
C VAL A 359 0.99 11.60 -7.30
N ALA A 360 2.03 11.70 -8.14
CA ALA A 360 3.16 10.77 -8.14
C ALA A 360 3.91 10.79 -6.80
N LEU A 361 4.13 11.98 -6.22
CA LEU A 361 4.77 12.15 -4.92
C LEU A 361 4.01 11.43 -3.81
N LEU A 362 2.68 11.53 -3.76
CA LEU A 362 1.85 10.88 -2.74
C LEU A 362 1.91 9.35 -2.86
N PHE A 363 1.81 8.80 -4.08
CA PHE A 363 2.01 7.36 -4.30
C PHE A 363 3.43 6.91 -3.93
N TRP A 364 4.44 7.74 -4.25
CA TRP A 364 5.83 7.44 -3.91
C TRP A 364 6.08 7.43 -2.41
N VAL A 365 5.54 8.41 -1.65
CA VAL A 365 5.71 8.49 -0.18
C VAL A 365 5.16 7.23 0.50
N VAL A 366 3.93 6.82 0.17
CA VAL A 366 3.34 5.59 0.75
C VAL A 366 4.17 4.36 0.37
N SER A 367 4.56 4.25 -0.90
CA SER A 367 5.40 3.13 -1.37
C SER A 367 6.76 3.10 -0.66
N LEU A 368 7.36 4.27 -0.40
CA LEU A 368 8.61 4.38 0.35
C LEU A 368 8.44 3.91 1.80
N VAL A 369 7.36 4.34 2.48
CA VAL A 369 7.05 3.90 3.85
C VAL A 369 6.93 2.38 3.91
N LEU A 370 6.12 1.79 3.03
CA LEU A 370 5.95 0.33 2.96
C LEU A 370 7.27 -0.39 2.66
N SER A 371 8.08 0.13 1.75
CA SER A 371 9.40 -0.43 1.43
C SER A 371 10.36 -0.38 2.62
N GLN A 372 10.37 0.70 3.40
CA GLN A 372 11.21 0.79 4.60
C GLN A 372 10.75 -0.17 5.71
N ILE A 373 9.42 -0.35 5.85
CA ILE A 373 8.84 -1.35 6.76
C ILE A 373 9.32 -2.75 6.35
N SER A 374 9.25 -3.10 5.05
CA SER A 374 9.74 -4.37 4.51
C SER A 374 11.19 -4.63 4.90
N ARG A 375 12.08 -3.70 4.57
CA ARG A 375 13.52 -3.82 4.89
C ARG A 375 13.80 -4.00 6.40
N THR A 376 12.97 -3.40 7.24
CA THR A 376 13.11 -3.54 8.69
C THR A 376 12.65 -4.92 9.17
N ILE A 377 11.59 -5.46 8.56
CA ILE A 377 11.11 -6.82 8.80
C ILE A 377 12.17 -7.85 8.35
N GLU A 378 12.72 -7.69 7.15
CA GLU A 378 13.79 -8.55 6.60
C GLU A 378 14.97 -8.66 7.57
N LYS A 379 15.50 -7.50 7.99
CA LYS A 379 16.60 -7.46 8.97
C LYS A 379 16.28 -8.16 10.30
N LYS A 380 15.02 -8.08 10.76
CA LYS A 380 14.59 -8.70 12.01
C LYS A 380 14.41 -10.21 11.89
N LEU A 381 14.04 -10.69 10.72
CA LEU A 381 13.82 -12.11 10.44
C LEU A 381 15.10 -12.83 10.01
N ASN A 382 16.22 -12.11 9.82
CA ASN A 382 17.48 -12.61 9.26
C ASN A 382 17.29 -13.31 7.91
N ILE A 383 16.51 -12.68 7.02
CA ILE A 383 16.26 -13.14 5.65
C ILE A 383 17.02 -12.24 4.70
#